data_39fc15ddffe3cbcc4eda1c4ba368604b
#
_entry.id   39fc15ddffe3cbcc4eda1c4ba368604b
#
_cell.length_a   1.000
_cell.length_b   1.000
_cell.length_c   1.000
_cell.angle_alpha   90.00
_cell.angle_beta   90.00
_cell.angle_gamma   90.00
#
_symmetry.space_group_name_H-M   'P 1'
#
loop_
_entity.id
_entity.type
_entity.pdbx_description
1 polymer ?
#
loop_
_entity_poly.entity_id
_entity_poly.type
_entity_poly.pdbx_seq_one_letter_code
_entity_poly.pdbx_strand_id
1 'polypeptide(L)'
;MYYLRPMRAIIQRVSSASVTIDGQIHSQIGKGLLVLAGIEDADTDEDIQWLSGKIVNLRIFDDADGVMNESVIEQGGEILVVSQFTLHASYKKGNRPSYIKASKPDHAVPVYEKMIKQLSNDLGKAIGTGVFGADMKVALLNDGPVTIFMDTKNRE
;
A
#
# COMPACT_ATOMS: atom_id res chain seq x y z
N MET A 1 -10.96 -7.17 26.43
CA MET A 1 -10.77 -5.99 25.56
C MET A 1 -10.15 -6.43 24.25
N TYR A 2 -10.86 -6.24 23.17
CA TYR A 2 -10.34 -6.55 21.85
C TYR A 2 -9.42 -5.41 21.40
N TYR A 3 -8.15 -5.69 21.27
CA TYR A 3 -7.25 -4.77 20.59
C TYR A 3 -7.57 -4.81 19.11
N LEU A 4 -8.11 -3.71 18.61
CA LEU A 4 -8.31 -3.54 17.19
C LEU A 4 -6.95 -3.45 16.52
N ARG A 5 -6.61 -4.46 15.73
CA ARG A 5 -5.35 -4.49 15.00
C ARG A 5 -5.61 -3.93 13.61
N PRO A 6 -4.84 -2.93 13.20
CA PRO A 6 -5.11 -2.24 11.95
C PRO A 6 -4.41 -2.87 10.75
N MET A 7 -5.06 -2.79 9.60
CA MET A 7 -4.34 -2.81 8.34
C MET A 7 -3.67 -1.45 8.17
N ARG A 8 -2.40 -1.44 7.85
CA ARG A 8 -1.62 -0.23 7.65
C ARG A 8 -1.14 -0.14 6.22
N ALA A 9 -1.12 1.08 5.70
CA ALA A 9 -0.57 1.35 4.39
C ALA A 9 0.22 2.64 4.39
N ILE A 10 1.29 2.66 3.60
CA ILE A 10 2.00 3.89 3.25
C ILE A 10 1.79 4.11 1.77
N ILE A 11 1.27 5.27 1.42
CA ILE A 11 0.98 5.68 0.05
C ILE A 11 1.98 6.75 -0.35
N GLN A 12 2.69 6.53 -1.45
CA GLN A 12 3.63 7.49 -1.99
C GLN A 12 3.26 7.84 -3.42
N ARG A 13 3.13 9.14 -3.70
CA ARG A 13 2.93 9.62 -5.06
C ARG A 13 4.25 9.49 -5.82
N VAL A 14 4.22 8.85 -6.99
CA VAL A 14 5.43 8.56 -7.76
C VAL A 14 5.28 8.99 -9.22
N SER A 15 6.40 9.37 -9.84
CA SER A 15 6.50 9.47 -11.31
C SER A 15 6.84 8.12 -11.93
N SER A 16 7.47 7.23 -11.18
CA SER A 16 7.74 5.85 -11.56
C SER A 16 8.04 5.01 -10.33
N ALA A 17 7.77 3.72 -10.41
CA ALA A 17 8.16 2.75 -9.39
C ALA A 17 8.31 1.38 -10.01
N SER A 18 9.15 0.53 -9.40
CA SER A 18 9.38 -0.83 -9.88
C SER A 18 9.72 -1.77 -8.73
N VAL A 19 9.44 -3.05 -8.94
CA VAL A 19 9.88 -4.16 -8.08
C VAL A 19 10.78 -5.05 -8.89
N THR A 20 11.98 -5.28 -8.36
CA THR A 20 12.97 -6.20 -8.95
C THR A 20 13.14 -7.39 -8.01
N ILE A 21 13.09 -8.60 -8.57
CA ILE A 21 13.27 -9.87 -7.86
C ILE A 21 14.31 -10.67 -8.63
N ASP A 22 15.33 -11.14 -7.93
CA ASP A 22 16.44 -11.92 -8.52
C ASP A 22 17.05 -11.25 -9.75
N GLY A 23 17.24 -9.93 -9.68
CA GLY A 23 17.85 -9.12 -10.75
C GLY A 23 16.94 -8.81 -11.94
N GLN A 24 15.67 -9.22 -11.90
CA GLN A 24 14.72 -8.97 -12.98
C GLN A 24 13.55 -8.11 -12.51
N ILE A 25 13.11 -7.18 -13.35
CA ILE A 25 11.93 -6.37 -13.07
C ILE A 25 10.70 -7.27 -13.11
N HIS A 26 10.04 -7.40 -11.96
CA HIS A 26 8.80 -8.16 -11.82
C HIS A 26 7.57 -7.32 -12.17
N SER A 27 7.56 -6.06 -11.73
CA SER A 27 6.46 -5.13 -11.96
C SER A 27 6.99 -3.70 -12.04
N GLN A 28 6.33 -2.89 -12.84
CA GLN A 28 6.74 -1.50 -13.05
C GLN A 28 5.53 -0.64 -13.38
N ILE A 29 5.52 0.58 -12.85
CA ILE A 29 4.49 1.58 -13.17
C ILE A 29 5.15 2.91 -13.53
N GLY A 30 4.42 3.74 -14.27
CA GLY A 30 4.73 5.13 -14.46
C GLY A 30 4.10 6.00 -13.37
N LYS A 31 3.53 7.14 -13.76
CA LYS A 31 2.86 8.06 -12.82
C LYS A 31 1.74 7.36 -12.05
N GLY A 32 1.74 7.51 -10.74
CA GLY A 32 0.72 6.93 -9.91
C GLY A 32 1.11 6.84 -8.44
N LEU A 33 0.76 5.72 -7.81
CA LEU A 33 0.98 5.48 -6.39
C LEU A 33 1.75 4.19 -6.16
N LEU A 34 2.77 4.25 -5.30
CA LEU A 34 3.35 3.08 -4.65
C LEU A 34 2.65 2.90 -3.31
N VAL A 35 2.12 1.72 -3.05
CA VAL A 35 1.42 1.39 -1.81
C VAL A 35 2.14 0.26 -1.11
N LEU A 36 2.65 0.53 0.10
CA LEU A 36 3.19 -0.48 0.99
C LEU A 36 2.08 -0.90 1.94
N ALA A 37 1.76 -2.19 2.00
CA ALA A 37 0.62 -2.70 2.77
C ALA A 37 1.07 -3.72 3.83
N GLY A 38 0.71 -3.45 5.08
CA GLY A 38 0.93 -4.35 6.21
C GLY A 38 -0.40 -4.89 6.73
N ILE A 39 -0.47 -6.20 6.96
CA ILE A 39 -1.69 -6.91 7.32
C ILE A 39 -1.56 -7.48 8.74
N GLU A 40 -2.64 -7.35 9.52
CA GLU A 40 -2.80 -7.98 10.82
C GLU A 40 -3.95 -8.98 10.82
N ASP A 41 -4.00 -9.88 11.83
CA ASP A 41 -4.98 -10.97 11.90
C ASP A 41 -6.43 -10.50 12.00
N ALA A 42 -6.66 -9.30 12.51
CA ALA A 42 -8.01 -8.75 12.70
C ALA A 42 -8.53 -8.01 11.46
N ASP A 43 -7.81 -8.01 10.35
CA ASP A 43 -8.23 -7.31 9.14
C ASP A 43 -9.41 -8.02 8.49
N THR A 44 -10.39 -7.22 8.06
CA THR A 44 -11.66 -7.69 7.50
C THR A 44 -11.86 -7.17 6.07
N ASP A 45 -12.88 -7.73 5.39
CA ASP A 45 -13.26 -7.25 4.06
C ASP A 45 -13.69 -5.78 4.09
N GLU A 46 -14.30 -5.32 5.19
CA GLU A 46 -14.64 -3.91 5.38
C GLU A 46 -13.40 -3.02 5.42
N ASP A 47 -12.34 -3.47 6.10
CA ASP A 47 -11.06 -2.75 6.15
C ASP A 47 -10.45 -2.62 4.74
N ILE A 48 -10.50 -3.71 3.97
CA ILE A 48 -10.00 -3.75 2.60
C ILE A 48 -10.77 -2.76 1.72
N GLN A 49 -12.10 -2.79 1.78
CA GLN A 49 -12.96 -1.92 0.98
C GLN A 49 -12.74 -0.45 1.33
N TRP A 50 -12.68 -0.14 2.62
CA TRP A 50 -12.45 1.23 3.08
C TRP A 50 -11.09 1.75 2.61
N LEU A 51 -10.03 0.96 2.85
CA LEU A 51 -8.67 1.36 2.50
C LEU A 51 -8.50 1.53 1.00
N SER A 52 -8.99 0.59 0.21
CA SER A 52 -8.94 0.65 -1.25
C SER A 52 -9.66 1.89 -1.79
N GLY A 53 -10.89 2.13 -1.31
CA GLY A 53 -11.65 3.31 -1.69
C GLY A 53 -10.93 4.62 -1.34
N LYS A 54 -10.30 4.69 -0.18
CA LYS A 54 -9.50 5.85 0.22
C LYS A 54 -8.29 6.06 -0.68
N ILE A 55 -7.54 5.00 -0.96
CA ILE A 55 -6.33 5.09 -1.79
C ILE A 55 -6.65 5.64 -3.17
N VAL A 56 -7.65 5.08 -3.85
CA VAL A 56 -7.95 5.47 -5.24
C VAL A 56 -8.60 6.86 -5.33
N ASN A 57 -9.20 7.35 -4.26
CA ASN A 57 -9.89 8.63 -4.21
C ASN A 57 -9.10 9.75 -3.51
N LEU A 58 -7.93 9.47 -2.96
CA LEU A 58 -7.09 10.52 -2.36
C LEU A 58 -6.77 11.59 -3.40
N ARG A 59 -7.08 12.83 -3.05
CA ARG A 59 -6.90 13.99 -3.94
C ARG A 59 -5.51 14.59 -3.75
N ILE A 60 -4.49 13.84 -4.11
CA ILE A 60 -3.08 14.19 -3.89
C ILE A 60 -2.29 14.44 -5.17
N PHE A 61 -2.97 14.50 -6.31
CA PHE A 61 -2.36 14.90 -7.57
C PHE A 61 -2.76 16.33 -7.92
N ASP A 62 -1.83 17.06 -8.53
CA ASP A 62 -2.08 18.44 -8.89
C ASP A 62 -3.10 18.56 -10.02
N ASP A 63 -4.01 19.50 -9.85
CA ASP A 63 -4.93 19.92 -10.92
C ASP A 63 -4.23 20.92 -11.88
N ALA A 64 -4.99 21.47 -12.80
CA ALA A 64 -4.48 22.43 -13.79
C ALA A 64 -3.91 23.71 -13.15
N ASP A 65 -4.33 24.03 -11.92
CA ASP A 65 -3.88 25.20 -11.16
C ASP A 65 -2.71 24.89 -10.21
N GLY A 66 -2.19 23.65 -10.24
CA GLY A 66 -1.09 23.23 -9.37
C GLY A 66 -1.51 22.94 -7.94
N VAL A 67 -2.79 22.72 -7.68
CA VAL A 67 -3.34 22.40 -6.36
C VAL A 67 -3.59 20.90 -6.25
N MET A 68 -3.20 20.30 -5.11
CA MET A 68 -3.48 18.89 -4.83
C MET A 68 -4.98 18.66 -4.69
N ASN A 69 -5.63 18.27 -5.76
CA ASN A 69 -7.08 18.24 -5.87
C ASN A 69 -7.62 17.06 -6.67
N GLU A 70 -6.79 16.31 -7.35
CA GLU A 70 -7.20 15.19 -8.18
C GLU A 70 -6.71 13.86 -7.66
N SER A 71 -7.49 12.80 -7.91
CA SER A 71 -7.17 11.43 -7.52
C SER A 71 -6.31 10.73 -8.58
N VAL A 72 -5.79 9.54 -8.22
CA VAL A 72 -5.09 8.69 -9.18
C VAL A 72 -6.01 8.25 -10.32
N ILE A 73 -7.31 8.06 -10.06
CA ILE A 73 -8.30 7.74 -11.09
C ILE A 73 -8.42 8.89 -12.09
N GLU A 74 -8.62 10.10 -11.61
CA GLU A 74 -8.75 11.30 -12.46
C GLU A 74 -7.52 11.57 -13.31
N GLN A 75 -6.34 11.23 -12.77
CA GLN A 75 -5.07 11.38 -13.48
C GLN A 75 -4.78 10.25 -14.48
N GLY A 76 -5.61 9.19 -14.50
CA GLY A 76 -5.32 8.01 -15.31
C GLY A 76 -4.05 7.29 -14.87
N GLY A 77 -3.69 7.42 -13.59
CA GLY A 77 -2.47 6.86 -13.04
C GLY A 77 -2.55 5.37 -12.74
N GLU A 78 -1.43 4.82 -12.32
CA GLU A 78 -1.27 3.40 -12.01
C GLU A 78 -0.99 3.20 -10.52
N ILE A 79 -1.16 1.98 -10.04
CA ILE A 79 -0.84 1.60 -8.66
C ILE A 79 0.08 0.39 -8.65
N LEU A 80 1.09 0.43 -7.81
CA LEU A 80 1.98 -0.69 -7.50
C LEU A 80 1.86 -1.00 -6.01
N VAL A 81 1.42 -2.21 -5.66
CA VAL A 81 1.26 -2.64 -4.25
C VAL A 81 2.36 -3.62 -3.88
N VAL A 82 2.99 -3.37 -2.75
CA VAL A 82 4.02 -4.23 -2.18
C VAL A 82 3.63 -4.56 -0.74
N SER A 83 3.64 -5.85 -0.38
CA SER A 83 3.43 -6.27 0.99
C SER A 83 4.61 -5.83 1.87
N GLN A 84 4.31 -5.32 3.08
CA GLN A 84 5.31 -4.77 3.98
C GLN A 84 4.94 -5.08 5.44
N PHE A 85 5.28 -6.27 5.92
CA PHE A 85 4.93 -6.68 7.29
C PHE A 85 5.61 -5.81 8.35
N THR A 86 6.73 -5.18 8.01
CA THR A 86 7.48 -4.31 8.94
C THR A 86 6.73 -3.05 9.33
N LEU A 87 5.60 -2.73 8.68
CA LEU A 87 4.72 -1.66 9.14
C LEU A 87 4.09 -1.96 10.51
N HIS A 88 4.09 -3.22 10.92
CA HIS A 88 3.62 -3.66 12.24
C HIS A 88 4.77 -3.92 13.22
N ALA A 89 5.92 -3.32 12.98
CA ALA A 89 7.05 -3.42 13.88
C ALA A 89 6.74 -2.77 15.23
N SER A 90 7.16 -3.42 16.30
CA SER A 90 7.15 -2.89 17.65
C SER A 90 8.60 -2.74 18.12
N TYR A 91 8.98 -1.52 18.49
CA TYR A 91 10.35 -1.18 18.87
C TYR A 91 10.45 -0.45 20.22
N LYS A 92 9.36 -0.49 21.00
CA LYS A 92 9.29 0.23 22.28
C LYS A 92 10.28 -0.29 23.31
N LYS A 93 10.60 -1.58 23.28
CA LYS A 93 11.44 -2.24 24.31
C LYS A 93 12.86 -2.55 23.82
N GLY A 94 13.38 -1.80 22.90
CA GLY A 94 14.76 -2.01 22.41
C GLY A 94 14.88 -1.77 20.93
N ASN A 95 16.11 -1.91 20.43
CA ASN A 95 16.44 -1.54 19.06
C ASN A 95 16.22 -2.68 18.04
N ARG A 96 15.94 -3.90 18.52
CA ARG A 96 15.56 -5.00 17.66
C ARG A 96 14.04 -5.03 17.52
N PRO A 97 13.48 -4.68 16.35
CA PRO A 97 12.02 -4.65 16.20
C PRO A 97 11.40 -6.03 16.38
N SER A 98 10.23 -6.07 17.02
CA SER A 98 9.38 -7.26 17.08
C SER A 98 8.28 -7.16 16.03
N TYR A 99 8.02 -8.24 15.30
CA TYR A 99 6.98 -8.31 14.29
C TYR A 99 5.83 -9.23 14.70
N ILE A 100 5.67 -9.46 16.01
CA ILE A 100 4.64 -10.36 16.54
C ILE A 100 3.22 -9.93 16.17
N LYS A 101 3.02 -8.63 15.91
CA LYS A 101 1.71 -8.09 15.50
C LYS A 101 1.40 -8.30 14.04
N ALA A 102 2.40 -8.56 13.19
CA ALA A 102 2.17 -8.84 11.79
C ALA A 102 1.46 -10.18 11.62
N SER A 103 0.51 -10.24 10.67
CA SER A 103 -0.16 -11.48 10.33
C SER A 103 0.83 -12.46 9.69
N LYS A 104 0.64 -13.75 10.00
CA LYS A 104 1.42 -14.81 9.36
C LYS A 104 0.96 -15.04 7.92
N PRO A 105 1.83 -15.60 7.04
CA PRO A 105 1.49 -15.78 5.63
C PRO A 105 0.18 -16.52 5.36
N ASP A 106 -0.19 -17.51 6.17
CA ASP A 106 -1.43 -18.28 5.98
C ASP A 106 -2.68 -17.40 5.99
N HIS A 107 -2.67 -16.32 6.78
CA HIS A 107 -3.76 -15.35 6.83
C HIS A 107 -3.48 -14.14 5.92
N ALA A 108 -2.24 -13.66 5.92
CA ALA A 108 -1.87 -12.43 5.23
C ALA A 108 -1.98 -12.55 3.71
N VAL A 109 -1.59 -13.68 3.13
CA VAL A 109 -1.61 -13.87 1.66
C VAL A 109 -3.03 -13.77 1.10
N PRO A 110 -4.06 -14.47 1.64
CA PRO A 110 -5.43 -14.30 1.14
C PRO A 110 -5.95 -12.86 1.29
N VAL A 111 -5.64 -12.18 2.39
CA VAL A 111 -6.04 -10.78 2.60
C VAL A 111 -5.36 -9.86 1.59
N TYR A 112 -4.07 -10.06 1.37
CA TYR A 112 -3.29 -9.31 0.39
C TYR A 112 -3.86 -9.48 -1.03
N GLU A 113 -4.21 -10.70 -1.41
CA GLU A 113 -4.82 -11.00 -2.71
C GLU A 113 -6.19 -10.34 -2.88
N LYS A 114 -7.01 -10.34 -1.83
CA LYS A 114 -8.29 -9.63 -1.82
C LYS A 114 -8.11 -8.13 -1.99
N MET A 115 -7.09 -7.55 -1.33
CA MET A 115 -6.78 -6.14 -1.45
C MET A 115 -6.37 -5.77 -2.88
N ILE A 116 -5.53 -6.58 -3.50
CA ILE A 116 -5.13 -6.39 -4.90
C ILE A 116 -6.36 -6.37 -5.81
N LYS A 117 -7.26 -7.35 -5.63
CA LYS A 117 -8.48 -7.44 -6.42
C LYS A 117 -9.38 -6.23 -6.21
N GLN A 118 -9.56 -5.81 -4.96
CA GLN A 118 -10.38 -4.65 -4.63
C GLN A 118 -9.81 -3.36 -5.23
N LEU A 119 -8.50 -3.15 -5.12
CA LEU A 119 -7.82 -2.00 -5.71
C LEU A 119 -7.96 -1.98 -7.24
N SER A 120 -7.80 -3.13 -7.89
CA SER A 120 -7.99 -3.23 -9.34
C SER A 120 -9.41 -2.87 -9.75
N ASN A 121 -10.40 -3.35 -9.01
CA ASN A 121 -11.80 -3.02 -9.26
C ASN A 121 -12.08 -1.52 -9.06
N ASP A 122 -11.59 -0.95 -7.98
CA ASP A 122 -11.84 0.46 -7.64
C ASP A 122 -11.07 1.40 -8.57
N LEU A 123 -9.86 1.02 -8.99
CA LEU A 123 -9.08 1.80 -9.96
C LEU A 123 -9.62 1.68 -11.38
N GLY A 124 -10.26 0.55 -11.70
CA GLY A 124 -10.80 0.29 -13.03
C GLY A 124 -9.80 -0.33 -13.99
N LYS A 125 -8.65 -0.79 -13.52
CA LYS A 125 -7.63 -1.50 -14.31
C LYS A 125 -6.72 -2.34 -13.42
N ALA A 126 -5.99 -3.26 -14.03
CA ALA A 126 -5.03 -4.10 -13.31
C ALA A 126 -3.96 -3.24 -12.64
N ILE A 127 -3.54 -3.65 -11.44
CA ILE A 127 -2.46 -2.99 -10.71
C ILE A 127 -1.18 -3.81 -10.75
N GLY A 128 -0.04 -3.14 -10.57
CA GLY A 128 1.23 -3.81 -10.38
C GLY A 128 1.35 -4.35 -8.95
N THR A 129 2.05 -5.46 -8.79
CA THR A 129 2.26 -6.09 -7.48
C THR A 129 3.68 -6.61 -7.34
N GLY A 130 4.12 -6.76 -6.07
CA GLY A 130 5.28 -7.57 -5.74
C GLY A 130 4.87 -9.04 -5.56
N VAL A 131 5.78 -9.82 -4.99
CA VAL A 131 5.53 -11.22 -4.60
C VAL A 131 5.65 -11.32 -3.09
N PHE A 132 4.58 -11.77 -2.45
CA PHE A 132 4.56 -11.88 -0.98
C PHE A 132 5.69 -12.79 -0.49
N GLY A 133 6.47 -12.29 0.46
CA GLY A 133 7.59 -13.02 1.06
C GLY A 133 8.89 -13.03 0.26
N ALA A 134 8.91 -12.51 -0.95
CA ALA A 134 10.13 -12.43 -1.75
C ALA A 134 11.05 -11.30 -1.27
N ASP A 135 12.34 -11.45 -1.55
CA ASP A 135 13.29 -10.34 -1.42
C ASP A 135 13.10 -9.41 -2.63
N MET A 136 12.54 -8.24 -2.37
CA MET A 136 12.18 -7.28 -3.41
C MET A 136 13.05 -6.03 -3.29
N LYS A 137 13.61 -5.62 -4.43
CA LYS A 137 14.25 -4.30 -4.54
C LYS A 137 13.20 -3.35 -5.12
N VAL A 138 12.73 -2.42 -4.29
CA VAL A 138 11.70 -1.48 -4.68
C VAL A 138 12.35 -0.14 -5.00
N ALA A 139 12.28 0.23 -6.26
CA ALA A 139 12.78 1.53 -6.73
C ALA A 139 11.60 2.45 -6.99
N LEU A 140 11.74 3.72 -6.63
CA LEU A 140 10.69 4.70 -6.86
C LEU A 140 11.28 6.11 -6.97
N LEU A 141 10.58 6.95 -7.69
CA LEU A 141 10.82 8.39 -7.66
C LEU A 141 9.59 9.05 -7.02
N ASN A 142 9.73 9.43 -5.74
CA ASN A 142 8.66 10.11 -5.02
C ASN A 142 8.53 11.53 -5.59
N ASP A 143 7.33 11.82 -6.06
CA ASP A 143 7.02 13.08 -6.71
C ASP A 143 6.38 14.04 -5.72
N GLY A 144 7.20 15.04 -5.29
CA GLY A 144 6.67 16.04 -4.37
C GLY A 144 7.65 16.48 -3.28
N PRO A 145 8.05 15.72 -2.28
CA PRO A 145 7.57 14.37 -1.94
C PRO A 145 6.15 14.38 -1.36
N VAL A 146 5.42 13.30 -1.59
CA VAL A 146 4.11 13.06 -0.97
C VAL A 146 4.08 11.63 -0.45
N THR A 147 3.93 11.50 0.87
CA THR A 147 3.88 10.23 1.58
C THR A 147 2.79 10.30 2.64
N ILE A 148 1.83 9.38 2.59
CA ILE A 148 0.68 9.36 3.51
C ILE A 148 0.60 8.00 4.19
N PHE A 149 0.45 8.02 5.51
CA PHE A 149 0.23 6.82 6.32
C PHE A 149 -1.27 6.67 6.59
N MET A 150 -1.77 5.45 6.43
CA MET A 150 -3.15 5.09 6.76
C MET A 150 -3.20 3.87 7.67
N ASP A 151 -4.16 3.89 8.60
CA ASP A 151 -4.43 2.82 9.54
C ASP A 151 -5.95 2.63 9.62
N THR A 152 -6.44 1.42 9.30
CA THR A 152 -7.88 1.18 9.19
C THR A 152 -8.63 1.26 10.52
N LYS A 153 -7.92 1.09 11.64
CA LYS A 153 -8.53 1.14 12.99
C LYS A 153 -8.25 2.46 13.71
N ASN A 154 -7.40 3.30 13.17
CA ASN A 154 -7.07 4.62 13.71
C ASN A 154 -7.13 5.63 12.56
N ARG A 155 -8.34 5.80 12.02
CA ARG A 155 -8.62 6.65 10.87
C ARG A 155 -8.55 8.12 11.28
N GLU A 156 -7.75 8.90 10.55
CA GLU A 156 -7.60 10.34 10.77
C GLU A 156 -7.97 11.15 9.54
#